data_2b5457817db1acab7d025b525c80bee1
#
_entry.id   2b5457817db1acab7d025b525c80bee1
#
_cell.length_a   1.000
_cell.length_b   1.000
_cell.length_c   1.000
_cell.angle_alpha   90.00
_cell.angle_beta   90.00
_cell.angle_gamma   90.00
#
_symmetry.space_group_name_H-M   'P 1'
#
loop_
_entity.id
_entity.type
_entity.pdbx_description
1 polymer ?
#
loop_
_entity_poly.entity_id
_entity_poly.type
_entity_poly.pdbx_seq_one_letter_code
_entity_poly.pdbx_strand_id
1 'polypeptide(L)'
;YLMPTDLFVRRALLWMKFASAKRATLSSSPNFGYRHFLRALGDKTLEGVDLSSLRLIFNGAEPISVELADEFMDRMAPYGLRRSAMLPVYGLAEASLAVAFPPPGSDYKYLTVDRRSLGVGATAKLVDEGAQGAIRLMCEGKPIPYTSVKLLDDAGAEVGPDVVGHLLISGDNVT
;
A
#
# COMPACT_ATOMS: atom_id res chain seq x y z
N TYR A 1 -4.08 -20.21 3.00
CA TYR A 1 -4.81 -20.49 1.75
C TYR A 1 -4.13 -19.73 0.61
N LEU A 2 -3.88 -20.42 -0.51
CA LEU A 2 -3.33 -19.81 -1.72
C LEU A 2 -4.40 -19.84 -2.80
N MET A 3 -4.52 -18.74 -3.54
CA MET A 3 -5.37 -18.65 -4.73
C MET A 3 -4.47 -18.67 -5.97
N PRO A 4 -4.66 -19.61 -6.90
CA PRO A 4 -3.93 -19.60 -8.16
C PRO A 4 -4.15 -18.29 -8.92
N THR A 5 -3.08 -17.73 -9.50
CA THR A 5 -3.14 -16.43 -10.19
C THR A 5 -4.14 -16.43 -11.34
N ASP A 6 -4.19 -17.51 -12.13
CA ASP A 6 -5.13 -17.65 -13.24
C ASP A 6 -6.59 -17.69 -12.77
N LEU A 7 -6.86 -18.27 -11.59
CA LEU A 7 -8.19 -18.23 -10.98
C LEU A 7 -8.56 -16.82 -10.54
N PHE A 8 -7.63 -16.10 -9.93
CA PHE A 8 -7.86 -14.70 -9.53
C PHE A 8 -8.16 -13.83 -10.76
N VAL A 9 -7.34 -13.93 -11.81
CA VAL A 9 -7.53 -13.15 -13.04
C VAL A 9 -8.90 -13.40 -13.67
N ARG A 10 -9.35 -14.65 -13.71
CA ARG A 10 -10.66 -14.99 -14.31
C ARG A 10 -11.85 -14.72 -13.39
N ARG A 11 -11.67 -14.77 -12.07
CA ARG A 11 -12.74 -14.70 -11.06
C ARG A 11 -12.34 -13.89 -9.85
N ALA A 12 -11.95 -12.63 -10.04
CA ALA A 12 -11.42 -11.76 -8.98
C ALA A 12 -12.33 -11.68 -7.75
N LEU A 13 -13.64 -11.74 -7.90
CA LEU A 13 -14.59 -11.67 -6.77
C LEU A 13 -14.45 -12.84 -5.80
N LEU A 14 -13.85 -13.95 -6.21
CA LEU A 14 -13.57 -15.07 -5.31
C LEU A 14 -12.62 -14.66 -4.18
N TRP A 15 -11.74 -13.69 -4.39
CA TRP A 15 -10.81 -13.24 -3.36
C TRP A 15 -11.53 -12.87 -2.05
N MET A 16 -12.45 -11.91 -2.08
CA MET A 16 -13.19 -11.50 -0.89
C MET A 16 -14.20 -12.55 -0.43
N LYS A 17 -14.82 -13.29 -1.35
CA LYS A 17 -15.70 -14.42 -1.00
C LYS A 17 -14.95 -15.51 -0.23
N PHE A 18 -13.73 -15.86 -0.64
CA PHE A 18 -12.91 -16.83 0.08
C PHE A 18 -12.39 -16.28 1.41
N ALA A 19 -11.96 -15.01 1.43
CA ALA A 19 -11.57 -14.37 2.68
C ALA A 19 -12.68 -14.43 3.73
N SER A 20 -13.91 -14.14 3.32
CA SER A 20 -15.10 -14.27 4.17
C SER A 20 -15.37 -15.71 4.61
N ALA A 21 -15.48 -16.63 3.64
CA ALA A 21 -15.82 -18.04 3.92
C ALA A 21 -14.80 -18.74 4.82
N LYS A 22 -13.51 -18.34 4.75
CA LYS A 22 -12.44 -18.89 5.57
C LYS A 22 -12.15 -18.06 6.83
N ARG A 23 -12.93 -17.00 7.07
CA ARG A 23 -12.69 -16.04 8.16
C ARG A 23 -11.21 -15.63 8.21
N ALA A 24 -10.65 -15.31 7.05
CA ALA A 24 -9.26 -14.92 6.95
C ALA A 24 -8.98 -13.68 7.81
N THR A 25 -7.83 -13.67 8.44
CA THR A 25 -7.39 -12.55 9.29
C THR A 25 -6.38 -11.65 8.60
N LEU A 26 -5.69 -12.19 7.60
CA LEU A 26 -4.68 -11.49 6.80
C LEU A 26 -4.92 -11.77 5.32
N SER A 27 -4.68 -10.78 4.49
CA SER A 27 -4.66 -10.92 3.03
C SER A 27 -3.64 -9.98 2.42
N SER A 28 -3.31 -10.14 1.15
CA SER A 28 -2.37 -9.27 0.46
C SER A 28 -2.68 -9.20 -1.03
N SER A 29 -2.37 -8.07 -1.61
CA SER A 29 -2.34 -7.88 -3.05
C SER A 29 -1.50 -6.65 -3.39
N PRO A 30 -0.82 -6.60 -4.54
CA PRO A 30 -0.36 -5.34 -5.08
C PRO A 30 -1.53 -4.51 -5.62
N ASN A 31 -1.25 -3.26 -5.96
CA ASN A 31 -2.23 -2.27 -6.42
C ASN A 31 -3.11 -2.78 -7.57
N PHE A 32 -2.50 -3.50 -8.53
CA PHE A 32 -3.25 -4.03 -9.68
C PHE A 32 -4.38 -4.97 -9.26
N GLY A 33 -4.19 -5.76 -8.20
CA GLY A 33 -5.19 -6.72 -7.76
C GLY A 33 -6.42 -6.05 -7.15
N TYR A 34 -6.23 -4.97 -6.39
CA TYR A 34 -7.35 -4.15 -5.89
C TYR A 34 -8.13 -3.55 -7.05
N ARG A 35 -7.42 -2.99 -8.04
CA ARG A 35 -8.04 -2.43 -9.26
C ARG A 35 -8.80 -3.49 -10.07
N HIS A 36 -8.19 -4.67 -10.24
CA HIS A 36 -8.80 -5.78 -10.96
C HIS A 36 -10.08 -6.27 -10.25
N PHE A 37 -10.02 -6.39 -8.92
CA PHE A 37 -11.18 -6.75 -8.11
C PHE A 37 -12.31 -5.72 -8.24
N LEU A 38 -12.03 -4.44 -8.10
CA LEU A 38 -13.03 -3.37 -8.20
C LEU A 38 -13.67 -3.32 -9.61
N ARG A 39 -12.89 -3.50 -10.66
CA ARG A 39 -13.42 -3.61 -12.03
C ARG A 39 -14.37 -4.81 -12.19
N ALA A 40 -14.02 -5.97 -11.63
CA ALA A 40 -14.85 -7.16 -11.68
C ALA A 40 -16.13 -7.03 -10.83
N LEU A 41 -16.04 -6.26 -9.73
CA LEU A 41 -17.17 -5.94 -8.87
C LEU A 41 -18.17 -5.03 -9.61
N GLY A 42 -17.72 -3.95 -10.25
CA GLY A 42 -18.61 -2.99 -10.90
C GLY A 42 -19.74 -2.57 -9.96
N ASP A 43 -20.99 -2.67 -10.40
CA ASP A 43 -22.19 -2.35 -9.60
C ASP A 43 -22.75 -3.55 -8.86
N LYS A 44 -22.06 -4.70 -8.87
CA LYS A 44 -22.53 -5.92 -8.19
C LYS A 44 -22.36 -5.81 -6.69
N THR A 45 -23.16 -6.57 -5.97
CA THR A 45 -23.05 -6.80 -4.53
C THR A 45 -22.41 -8.15 -4.23
N LEU A 46 -21.78 -8.27 -3.08
CA LEU A 46 -21.19 -9.53 -2.60
C LEU A 46 -22.11 -10.13 -1.54
N GLU A 47 -23.14 -10.84 -1.99
CA GLU A 47 -24.11 -11.45 -1.07
C GLU A 47 -23.43 -12.43 -0.10
N GLY A 48 -23.81 -12.34 1.19
CA GLY A 48 -23.33 -13.23 2.24
C GLY A 48 -21.85 -13.06 2.60
N VAL A 49 -21.17 -12.01 2.12
CA VAL A 49 -19.78 -11.72 2.46
C VAL A 49 -19.70 -10.91 3.76
N ASP A 50 -18.87 -11.39 4.71
CA ASP A 50 -18.48 -10.70 5.94
C ASP A 50 -16.96 -10.67 6.04
N LEU A 51 -16.36 -9.48 5.97
CA LEU A 51 -14.92 -9.24 6.03
C LEU A 51 -14.45 -8.74 7.41
N SER A 52 -15.31 -8.77 8.41
CA SER A 52 -14.99 -8.27 9.76
C SER A 52 -13.83 -9.02 10.43
N SER A 53 -13.53 -10.24 9.99
CA SER A 53 -12.39 -11.03 10.45
C SER A 53 -11.06 -10.57 9.91
N LEU A 54 -11.02 -9.84 8.77
CA LEU A 54 -9.77 -9.30 8.21
C LEU A 54 -9.21 -8.20 9.11
N ARG A 55 -8.07 -8.47 9.70
CA ARG A 55 -7.34 -7.52 10.54
C ARG A 55 -6.39 -6.65 9.72
N LEU A 56 -5.70 -7.26 8.75
CA LEU A 56 -4.77 -6.57 7.86
C LEU A 56 -4.93 -7.07 6.43
N ILE A 57 -4.84 -6.12 5.52
CA ILE A 57 -4.76 -6.33 4.07
C ILE A 57 -3.56 -5.55 3.56
N PHE A 58 -2.51 -6.27 3.16
CA PHE A 58 -1.27 -5.66 2.70
C PHE A 58 -1.42 -5.14 1.27
N ASN A 59 -0.88 -3.94 1.03
CA ASN A 59 -0.74 -3.36 -0.30
C ASN A 59 0.71 -2.91 -0.49
N GLY A 60 1.40 -3.45 -1.48
CA GLY A 60 2.81 -3.16 -1.75
C GLY A 60 3.30 -3.78 -3.04
N ALA A 61 4.60 -3.89 -3.20
CA ALA A 61 5.31 -4.43 -4.37
C ALA A 61 5.24 -3.56 -5.64
N GLU A 62 4.48 -2.49 -5.66
CA GLU A 62 4.41 -1.46 -6.70
C GLU A 62 3.94 -0.14 -6.06
N PRO A 63 4.07 1.02 -6.73
CA PRO A 63 3.60 2.30 -6.21
C PRO A 63 2.13 2.24 -5.81
N ILE A 64 1.82 2.61 -4.58
CA ILE A 64 0.48 2.50 -4.00
C ILE A 64 -0.34 3.75 -4.31
N SER A 65 -1.46 3.59 -5.03
CA SER A 65 -2.41 4.67 -5.26
C SER A 65 -3.31 4.88 -4.04
N VAL A 66 -3.30 6.09 -3.50
CA VAL A 66 -4.17 6.50 -2.40
C VAL A 66 -5.64 6.42 -2.83
N GLU A 67 -5.95 6.90 -4.05
CA GLU A 67 -7.30 6.89 -4.61
C GLU A 67 -7.88 5.49 -4.73
N LEU A 68 -7.04 4.55 -5.19
CA LEU A 68 -7.45 3.15 -5.31
C LEU A 68 -7.66 2.49 -3.96
N ALA A 69 -6.80 2.82 -2.98
CA ALA A 69 -6.97 2.33 -1.61
C ALA A 69 -8.26 2.88 -0.98
N ASP A 70 -8.52 4.18 -1.15
CA ASP A 70 -9.76 4.82 -0.70
C ASP A 70 -10.99 4.14 -1.32
N GLU A 71 -11.03 4.03 -2.66
CA GLU A 71 -12.13 3.40 -3.39
C GLU A 71 -12.38 1.96 -2.90
N PHE A 72 -11.31 1.17 -2.76
CA PHE A 72 -11.44 -0.21 -2.30
C PHE A 72 -12.00 -0.29 -0.87
N MET A 73 -11.48 0.53 0.05
CA MET A 73 -11.92 0.52 1.43
C MET A 73 -13.38 0.97 1.56
N ASP A 74 -13.78 2.03 0.85
CA ASP A 74 -15.15 2.53 0.82
C ASP A 74 -16.12 1.49 0.26
N ARG A 75 -15.74 0.80 -0.82
CA ARG A 75 -16.54 -0.26 -1.44
C ARG A 75 -16.64 -1.53 -0.56
N MET A 76 -15.66 -1.78 0.30
CA MET A 76 -15.65 -2.96 1.19
C MET A 76 -16.18 -2.66 2.60
N ALA A 77 -16.33 -1.40 2.98
CA ALA A 77 -16.90 -1.00 4.27
C ALA A 77 -18.29 -1.62 4.56
N PRO A 78 -19.23 -1.68 3.60
CA PRO A 78 -20.52 -2.32 3.83
C PRO A 78 -20.43 -3.82 4.18
N TYR A 79 -19.31 -4.47 3.86
CA TYR A 79 -19.04 -5.87 4.18
C TYR A 79 -18.22 -6.05 5.46
N GLY A 80 -18.09 -5.00 6.28
CA GLY A 80 -17.42 -5.05 7.59
C GLY A 80 -15.89 -4.88 7.53
N LEU A 81 -15.29 -4.56 6.38
CA LEU A 81 -13.87 -4.25 6.30
C LEU A 81 -13.59 -2.87 6.91
N ARG A 82 -12.74 -2.83 7.93
CA ARG A 82 -12.37 -1.58 8.61
C ARG A 82 -11.27 -0.86 7.83
N ARG A 83 -11.31 0.47 7.77
CA ARG A 83 -10.29 1.29 7.10
C ARG A 83 -8.87 1.01 7.63
N SER A 84 -8.75 0.82 8.93
CA SER A 84 -7.50 0.46 9.60
C SER A 84 -6.95 -0.94 9.27
N ALA A 85 -7.67 -1.73 8.47
CA ALA A 85 -7.16 -3.01 7.97
C ALA A 85 -6.22 -2.84 6.76
N MET A 86 -6.32 -1.75 5.98
CA MET A 86 -5.42 -1.49 4.88
C MET A 86 -4.03 -1.14 5.40
N LEU A 87 -3.02 -1.93 5.04
CA LEU A 87 -1.64 -1.73 5.45
C LEU A 87 -0.76 -1.54 4.22
N PRO A 88 -0.44 -0.28 3.86
CA PRO A 88 0.58 -0.02 2.84
C PRO A 88 1.94 -0.49 3.35
N VAL A 89 2.71 -1.15 2.50
CA VAL A 89 3.99 -1.75 2.91
C VAL A 89 5.05 -1.54 1.85
N TYR A 90 6.27 -1.28 2.29
CA TYR A 90 7.44 -1.24 1.43
C TYR A 90 8.36 -2.42 1.69
N GLY A 91 8.86 -3.00 0.61
CA GLY A 91 9.82 -4.08 0.66
C GLY A 91 10.28 -4.52 -0.72
N LEU A 92 11.32 -5.33 -0.75
CA LEU A 92 11.95 -5.87 -1.96
C LEU A 92 12.61 -7.21 -1.64
N ALA A 93 12.87 -8.00 -2.68
CA ALA A 93 13.45 -9.34 -2.53
C ALA A 93 14.82 -9.31 -1.86
N GLU A 94 15.65 -8.31 -2.17
CA GLU A 94 16.99 -8.09 -1.62
C GLU A 94 16.99 -7.78 -0.11
N ALA A 95 15.86 -7.40 0.45
CA ALA A 95 15.68 -7.19 1.88
C ALA A 95 14.82 -8.31 2.52
N SER A 96 14.88 -9.52 2.01
CA SER A 96 14.09 -10.67 2.46
C SER A 96 12.59 -10.34 2.59
N LEU A 97 12.07 -9.47 1.73
CA LEU A 97 10.73 -8.94 1.56
C LEU A 97 10.47 -7.61 2.30
N ALA A 98 10.67 -7.52 3.61
CA ALA A 98 10.12 -6.44 4.43
C ALA A 98 11.15 -5.34 4.73
N VAL A 99 10.81 -4.08 4.50
CA VAL A 99 11.64 -2.90 4.86
C VAL A 99 10.91 -1.95 5.79
N ALA A 100 9.69 -1.53 5.46
CA ALA A 100 8.95 -0.55 6.25
C ALA A 100 7.45 -0.85 6.30
N PHE A 101 6.85 -0.63 7.47
CA PHE A 101 5.41 -0.76 7.70
C PHE A 101 4.90 0.39 8.57
N PRO A 102 3.66 0.86 8.35
CA PRO A 102 2.98 1.67 9.34
C PRO A 102 2.53 0.80 10.54
N PRO A 103 2.19 1.39 11.68
CA PRO A 103 1.67 0.64 12.82
C PRO A 103 0.40 -0.12 12.43
N PRO A 104 0.34 -1.46 12.65
CA PRO A 104 -0.85 -2.24 12.35
C PRO A 104 -2.09 -1.74 13.10
N GLY A 105 -3.22 -1.68 12.41
CA GLY A 105 -4.49 -1.22 12.98
C GLY A 105 -4.65 0.30 13.04
N SER A 106 -3.69 1.07 12.55
CA SER A 106 -3.85 2.51 12.31
C SER A 106 -4.37 2.77 10.89
N ASP A 107 -5.10 3.86 10.70
CA ASP A 107 -5.44 4.30 9.35
C ASP A 107 -4.18 4.70 8.59
N TYR A 108 -4.13 4.34 7.31
CA TYR A 108 -3.02 4.76 6.45
C TYR A 108 -3.03 6.28 6.24
N LYS A 109 -1.83 6.82 6.04
CA LYS A 109 -1.59 8.25 5.83
C LYS A 109 -0.98 8.47 4.45
N TYR A 110 -1.11 9.69 3.96
CA TYR A 110 -0.48 10.13 2.72
C TYR A 110 -0.07 11.59 2.83
N LEU A 111 0.80 12.01 1.93
CA LEU A 111 1.18 13.41 1.75
C LEU A 111 0.69 13.87 0.37
N THR A 112 0.19 15.11 0.31
CA THR A 112 -0.13 15.75 -0.96
C THR A 112 1.00 16.71 -1.32
N VAL A 113 1.65 16.47 -2.46
CA VAL A 113 2.84 17.19 -2.89
C VAL A 113 2.72 17.71 -4.32
N ASP A 114 3.44 18.78 -4.64
CA ASP A 114 3.58 19.24 -6.02
C ASP A 114 4.50 18.26 -6.78
N ARG A 115 3.98 17.60 -7.80
CA ARG A 115 4.76 16.67 -8.65
C ARG A 115 6.06 17.28 -9.18
N ARG A 116 6.10 18.60 -9.42
CA ARG A 116 7.28 19.29 -9.94
C ARG A 116 8.41 19.40 -8.92
N SER A 117 8.15 19.18 -7.64
CA SER A 117 9.14 19.21 -6.57
C SER A 117 9.77 17.84 -6.27
N LEU A 118 9.51 16.82 -7.07
CA LEU A 118 9.95 15.44 -6.79
C LEU A 118 11.24 15.04 -7.54
N GLY A 119 12.08 16.00 -7.88
CA GLY A 119 13.44 15.69 -8.38
C GLY A 119 14.37 15.27 -7.25
N VAL A 120 15.32 14.34 -7.52
CA VAL A 120 16.34 13.94 -6.54
C VAL A 120 17.13 15.17 -6.07
N GLY A 121 17.35 15.30 -4.77
CA GLY A 121 17.96 16.45 -4.12
C GLY A 121 17.02 17.66 -3.90
N ALA A 122 15.80 17.63 -4.43
CA ALA A 122 14.82 18.70 -4.21
C ALA A 122 14.01 18.46 -2.94
N THR A 123 13.61 19.55 -2.27
CA THR A 123 12.67 19.49 -1.14
C THR A 123 11.26 19.27 -1.69
N ALA A 124 10.60 18.20 -1.24
CA ALA A 124 9.21 17.92 -1.59
C ALA A 124 8.29 19.01 -1.04
N LYS A 125 7.53 19.65 -1.91
CA LYS A 125 6.65 20.76 -1.53
C LYS A 125 5.24 20.26 -1.25
N LEU A 126 4.80 20.38 0.00
CA LEU A 126 3.42 20.11 0.39
C LEU A 126 2.48 21.16 -0.24
N VAL A 127 1.35 20.69 -0.75
CA VAL A 127 0.30 21.53 -1.37
C VAL A 127 -1.08 21.02 -0.99
N ASP A 128 -2.10 21.83 -1.19
CA ASP A 128 -3.50 21.42 -1.02
C ASP A 128 -3.92 20.41 -2.11
N GLU A 129 -4.85 19.53 -1.79
CA GLU A 129 -5.33 18.46 -2.71
C GLU A 129 -5.89 19.00 -4.04
N GLY A 130 -6.44 20.20 -4.05
CA GLY A 130 -6.96 20.85 -5.27
C GLY A 130 -5.92 21.63 -6.09
N ALA A 131 -4.66 21.69 -5.65
CA ALA A 131 -3.63 22.47 -6.33
C ALA A 131 -3.26 21.84 -7.68
N GLN A 132 -2.94 22.69 -8.66
CA GLN A 132 -2.47 22.23 -9.97
C GLN A 132 -1.16 21.45 -9.84
N GLY A 133 -1.14 20.21 -10.30
CA GLY A 133 0.02 19.32 -10.22
C GLY A 133 0.15 18.58 -8.88
N ALA A 134 -0.84 18.70 -8.00
CA ALA A 134 -0.90 17.92 -6.75
C ALA A 134 -0.97 16.42 -7.06
N ILE A 135 -0.17 15.63 -6.32
CA ILE A 135 -0.27 14.17 -6.28
C ILE A 135 -0.26 13.69 -4.83
N ARG A 136 -0.92 12.57 -4.58
CA ARG A 136 -0.94 11.94 -3.25
C ARG A 136 0.06 10.79 -3.21
N LEU A 137 0.96 10.82 -2.23
CA LEU A 137 1.96 9.79 -1.98
C LEU A 137 1.62 9.04 -0.70
N MET A 138 1.46 7.73 -0.82
CA MET A 138 1.17 6.86 0.32
C MET A 138 2.36 6.80 1.28
N CYS A 139 2.10 6.90 2.59
CA CYS A 139 3.11 6.70 3.62
C CYS A 139 3.23 5.21 3.95
N GLU A 140 4.42 4.65 3.75
CA GLU A 140 4.68 3.23 3.95
C GLU A 140 5.29 2.92 5.33
N GLY A 141 5.21 3.88 6.26
CA GLY A 141 5.56 3.70 7.67
C GLY A 141 7.02 3.93 8.00
N LYS A 142 7.52 3.14 8.93
CA LYS A 142 8.90 3.23 9.44
C LYS A 142 9.63 1.91 9.18
N PRO A 143 10.98 1.93 9.09
CA PRO A 143 11.76 0.71 8.99
C PRO A 143 11.41 -0.27 10.10
N ILE A 144 11.38 -1.56 9.75
CA ILE A 144 11.19 -2.64 10.72
C ILE A 144 12.42 -2.76 11.64
N PRO A 145 12.33 -3.42 12.80
CA PRO A 145 13.48 -3.69 13.67
C PRO A 145 14.65 -4.31 12.90
N TYR A 146 15.87 -3.90 13.24
CA TYR A 146 17.12 -4.35 12.62
C TYR A 146 17.32 -3.96 11.16
N THR A 147 16.47 -3.08 10.64
CA THR A 147 16.61 -2.46 9.30
C THR A 147 16.76 -0.95 9.46
N SER A 148 17.67 -0.35 8.72
CA SER A 148 17.86 1.08 8.63
C SER A 148 17.75 1.54 7.19
N VAL A 149 17.31 2.78 7.00
CA VAL A 149 17.20 3.42 5.69
C VAL A 149 17.89 4.79 5.73
N LYS A 150 18.48 5.17 4.61
CA LYS A 150 19.01 6.50 4.36
C LYS A 150 18.57 6.98 2.99
N LEU A 151 18.50 8.29 2.83
CA LEU A 151 18.27 8.91 1.53
C LEU A 151 19.54 9.59 1.07
N LEU A 152 19.95 9.33 -0.18
CA LEU A 152 21.12 9.92 -0.79
C LEU A 152 20.74 10.73 -2.03
N ASP A 153 21.46 11.81 -2.29
CA ASP A 153 21.37 12.52 -3.56
C ASP A 153 22.16 11.82 -4.68
N ASP A 154 22.19 12.41 -5.88
CA ASP A 154 22.93 11.89 -7.03
C ASP A 154 24.46 11.88 -6.84
N ALA A 155 24.97 12.65 -5.89
CA ALA A 155 26.40 12.66 -5.52
C ALA A 155 26.73 11.63 -4.42
N GLY A 156 25.73 10.93 -3.89
CA GLY A 156 25.88 9.97 -2.79
C GLY A 156 25.94 10.62 -1.40
N ALA A 157 25.65 11.90 -1.28
CA ALA A 157 25.56 12.58 0.02
C ALA A 157 24.19 12.33 0.68
N GLU A 158 24.21 12.10 2.00
CA GLU A 158 22.97 11.89 2.75
C GLU A 158 22.14 13.19 2.77
N VAL A 159 20.85 13.06 2.41
CA VAL A 159 19.89 14.17 2.41
C VAL A 159 19.01 14.13 3.65
N GLY A 160 18.52 15.30 4.06
CA GLY A 160 17.67 15.47 5.23
C GLY A 160 16.20 15.08 4.99
N PRO A 161 15.36 15.24 6.03
CA PRO A 161 13.93 15.02 5.92
C PRO A 161 13.31 15.94 4.86
N ASP A 162 12.22 15.48 4.26
CA ASP A 162 11.47 16.18 3.20
C ASP A 162 12.23 16.38 1.89
N VAL A 163 13.46 15.87 1.75
CA VAL A 163 14.22 15.89 0.52
C VAL A 163 14.06 14.55 -0.22
N VAL A 164 13.82 14.63 -1.52
CA VAL A 164 13.73 13.45 -2.37
C VAL A 164 15.12 12.87 -2.60
N GLY A 165 15.28 11.58 -2.39
CA GLY A 165 16.58 10.90 -2.55
C GLY A 165 16.45 9.45 -2.97
N HIS A 166 17.58 8.86 -3.34
CA HIS A 166 17.71 7.44 -3.54
C HIS A 166 17.68 6.71 -2.18
N LEU A 167 16.81 5.73 -2.04
CA LEU A 167 16.69 4.97 -0.81
C LEU A 167 17.80 3.93 -0.71
N LEU A 168 18.63 4.05 0.32
CA LEU A 168 19.62 3.06 0.71
C LEU A 168 19.07 2.26 1.90
N ILE A 169 19.19 0.95 1.85
CA ILE A 169 18.70 0.02 2.87
C ILE A 169 19.88 -0.77 3.43
N SER A 170 19.90 -0.94 4.74
CA SER A 170 20.87 -1.77 5.45
C SER A 170 20.20 -2.48 6.61
N GLY A 171 20.60 -3.71 6.88
CA GLY A 171 20.06 -4.49 7.99
C GLY A 171 20.36 -5.99 7.86
N ASP A 172 20.02 -6.74 8.90
CA ASP A 172 20.24 -8.20 8.95
C ASP A 172 19.37 -8.95 7.91
N ASN A 173 18.36 -8.31 7.37
CA ASN A 173 17.46 -8.84 6.35
C ASN A 173 17.90 -8.56 4.91
N VAL A 174 18.99 -7.79 4.71
CA VAL A 174 19.52 -7.47 3.38
C VAL A 174 20.50 -8.56 2.95
N THR A 175 20.28 -9.14 1.74
CA THR A 175 21.08 -10.26 1.19
C THR A 175 21.96 -9.80 0.03
#